data_d9d21a256c65951f50fb687d087ade11
#
_entry.id   d9d21a256c65951f50fb687d087ade11
#
_cell.length_a   1.000
_cell.length_b   1.000
_cell.length_c   1.000
_cell.angle_alpha   90.00
_cell.angle_beta   90.00
_cell.angle_gamma   90.00
#
_symmetry.space_group_name_H-M   'P 1'
#
loop_
_entity.id
_entity.type
_entity.pdbx_description
1 polymer ?
#
loop_
_entity_poly.entity_id
_entity_poly.type
_entity_poly.pdbx_seq_one_letter_code
_entity_poly.pdbx_strand_id
1 'polypeptide(L)'
;MKRVTGVLAAGLVLAVTAGAETFEAGVSAYSFRQVTAFEAIDKAKACGAEVIEFFLWQKLSPEHPEVILNQNLSDESLTALKAKLQASGIRAVNAYFGDIGKTEEDTRKLFTFAKKLGLRGLTGEPPADRFDLVERMVKEFDIQLCFHNHAKNPDKPQYRNWDPVYLMGLMEGRDPRMGFSVDTGHIYRSGMDPVAYLKTVKGRINSVHLKDVKEAKYGSPDLPYGQGVGNIPAVLAELKKQGFKGHVGVEFDAVSPQVDQDVKQCVDFISMHK
;
A
#
# COMPACT_ATOMS: atom_id res chain seq x y z
N MET A 1 23.08 -71.84 8.31
CA MET A 1 23.17 -70.65 7.47
C MET A 1 21.77 -70.04 7.36
N LYS A 2 21.50 -68.96 8.12
CA LYS A 2 20.20 -68.23 8.07
C LYS A 2 20.47 -66.91 7.28
N ARG A 3 19.79 -66.72 6.18
CA ARG A 3 19.81 -65.49 5.39
C ARG A 3 18.86 -64.49 6.05
N VAL A 4 19.40 -63.32 6.42
CA VAL A 4 18.61 -62.19 6.89
C VAL A 4 18.39 -61.28 5.66
N THR A 5 17.13 -61.19 5.25
CA THR A 5 16.67 -60.25 4.21
C THR A 5 16.38 -58.89 4.87
N GLY A 6 17.22 -57.91 4.61
CA GLY A 6 16.98 -56.54 5.03
C GLY A 6 16.01 -55.84 4.05
N VAL A 7 14.94 -55.32 4.59
CA VAL A 7 13.98 -54.44 3.85
C VAL A 7 14.48 -53.00 3.98
N LEU A 8 14.90 -52.41 2.87
CA LEU A 8 15.18 -50.98 2.77
C LEU A 8 13.85 -50.23 2.62
N ALA A 9 13.45 -49.48 3.64
CA ALA A 9 12.37 -48.53 3.56
C ALA A 9 12.86 -47.24 2.90
N ALA A 10 12.45 -46.98 1.69
CA ALA A 10 12.69 -45.70 1.02
C ALA A 10 11.74 -44.65 1.60
N GLY A 11 12.29 -43.76 2.43
CA GLY A 11 11.54 -42.61 2.92
C GLY A 11 11.34 -41.57 1.81
N LEU A 12 10.12 -41.37 1.40
CA LEU A 12 9.72 -40.28 0.48
C LEU A 12 9.82 -38.94 1.22
N VAL A 13 10.90 -38.17 0.98
CA VAL A 13 11.01 -36.79 1.45
C VAL A 13 10.14 -35.93 0.54
N LEU A 14 8.94 -35.59 0.99
CA LEU A 14 8.15 -34.53 0.39
C LEU A 14 8.87 -33.21 0.58
N ALA A 15 9.53 -32.73 -0.47
CA ALA A 15 10.02 -31.35 -0.54
C ALA A 15 8.80 -30.42 -0.54
N VAL A 16 8.51 -29.81 0.61
CA VAL A 16 7.61 -28.66 0.68
C VAL A 16 8.33 -27.56 -0.11
N THR A 17 7.90 -27.34 -1.35
CA THR A 17 8.29 -26.15 -2.09
C THR A 17 7.69 -24.97 -1.33
N ALA A 18 8.55 -24.21 -0.61
CA ALA A 18 8.17 -22.90 -0.10
C ALA A 18 7.66 -22.11 -1.33
N GLY A 19 6.38 -21.83 -1.38
CA GLY A 19 5.78 -20.99 -2.42
C GLY A 19 6.59 -19.70 -2.46
N ALA A 20 6.95 -19.24 -3.64
CA ALA A 20 7.63 -17.96 -3.80
C ALA A 20 6.80 -16.90 -3.07
N GLU A 21 7.41 -16.20 -2.10
CA GLU A 21 6.76 -15.11 -1.39
C GLU A 21 6.21 -14.12 -2.42
N THR A 22 4.91 -14.00 -2.46
CA THR A 22 4.17 -13.07 -3.31
C THR A 22 3.90 -11.79 -2.54
N PHE A 23 3.19 -10.84 -3.14
CA PHE A 23 2.78 -9.62 -2.47
C PHE A 23 1.82 -9.89 -1.29
N GLU A 24 1.75 -8.94 -0.35
CA GLU A 24 0.90 -8.98 0.83
C GLU A 24 -0.47 -8.39 0.52
N ALA A 25 -1.56 -9.05 0.94
CA ALA A 25 -2.91 -8.49 0.84
C ALA A 25 -3.15 -7.49 1.98
N GLY A 26 -3.44 -6.27 1.62
CA GLY A 26 -3.60 -5.16 2.56
C GLY A 26 -4.85 -4.32 2.35
N VAL A 27 -5.02 -3.37 3.26
CA VAL A 27 -6.06 -2.36 3.18
C VAL A 27 -5.45 -0.99 3.41
N SER A 28 -5.84 -0.01 2.60
CA SER A 28 -5.68 1.40 2.96
C SER A 28 -6.75 1.79 3.98
N ALA A 29 -6.33 2.28 5.14
CA ALA A 29 -7.22 2.78 6.18
C ALA A 29 -8.15 3.91 5.68
N TYR A 30 -7.81 4.52 4.55
CA TYR A 30 -8.66 5.54 3.91
C TYR A 30 -10.03 4.99 3.50
N SER A 31 -10.14 3.69 3.18
CA SER A 31 -11.43 3.03 2.99
C SER A 31 -12.34 3.14 4.21
N PHE A 32 -11.74 3.24 5.39
CA PHE A 32 -12.40 3.34 6.70
C PHE A 32 -12.22 4.72 7.35
N ARG A 33 -12.09 5.80 6.56
CA ARG A 33 -11.76 7.14 7.06
C ARG A 33 -12.81 7.77 7.97
N GLN A 34 -14.00 7.18 8.09
CA GLN A 34 -15.06 7.64 8.99
C GLN A 34 -14.90 7.14 10.43
N VAL A 35 -14.02 6.18 10.66
CA VAL A 35 -13.72 5.63 11.98
C VAL A 35 -12.28 5.94 12.40
N THR A 36 -11.92 5.64 13.64
CA THR A 36 -10.57 5.84 14.16
C THR A 36 -9.58 4.83 13.59
N ALA A 37 -8.28 5.10 13.74
CA ALA A 37 -7.22 4.17 13.30
C ALA A 37 -7.32 2.82 14.04
N PHE A 38 -7.69 2.81 15.33
CA PHE A 38 -7.90 1.57 16.08
C PHE A 38 -9.05 0.75 15.52
N GLU A 39 -10.18 1.39 15.21
CA GLU A 39 -11.32 0.70 14.56
C GLU A 39 -10.98 0.25 13.12
N ALA A 40 -10.19 1.05 12.38
CA ALA A 40 -9.71 0.65 11.05
C ALA A 40 -8.82 -0.60 11.11
N ILE A 41 -7.98 -0.75 12.15
CA ILE A 41 -7.20 -1.98 12.39
C ILE A 41 -8.14 -3.17 12.62
N ASP A 42 -9.20 -3.01 13.44
CA ASP A 42 -10.16 -4.08 13.70
C ASP A 42 -10.91 -4.48 12.42
N LYS A 43 -11.30 -3.50 11.60
CA LYS A 43 -11.94 -3.73 10.29
C LYS A 43 -10.99 -4.45 9.32
N ALA A 44 -9.73 -4.03 9.23
CA ALA A 44 -8.72 -4.69 8.40
C ALA A 44 -8.55 -6.15 8.79
N LYS A 45 -8.47 -6.45 10.10
CA LYS A 45 -8.44 -7.83 10.62
C LYS A 45 -9.71 -8.61 10.24
N ALA A 46 -10.88 -8.02 10.42
CA ALA A 46 -12.16 -8.66 10.08
C ALA A 46 -12.30 -8.95 8.58
N CYS A 47 -11.68 -8.12 7.72
CA CYS A 47 -11.59 -8.34 6.28
C CYS A 47 -10.56 -9.41 5.87
N GLY A 48 -9.72 -9.90 6.79
CA GLY A 48 -8.67 -10.87 6.49
C GLY A 48 -7.39 -10.27 5.90
N ALA A 49 -7.19 -8.95 6.03
CA ALA A 49 -5.97 -8.30 5.58
C ALA A 49 -4.77 -8.72 6.45
N GLU A 50 -3.58 -8.76 5.84
CA GLU A 50 -2.30 -9.05 6.53
C GLU A 50 -1.64 -7.75 6.99
N VAL A 51 -1.86 -6.68 6.23
CA VAL A 51 -1.21 -5.38 6.43
C VAL A 51 -2.18 -4.22 6.25
N ILE A 52 -1.83 -3.09 6.86
CA ILE A 52 -2.57 -1.84 6.75
C ILE A 52 -1.63 -0.69 6.36
N GLU A 53 -2.10 0.19 5.48
CA GLU A 53 -1.51 1.51 5.25
C GLU A 53 -2.38 2.55 5.94
N PHE A 54 -1.81 3.40 6.80
CA PHE A 54 -2.51 4.50 7.47
C PHE A 54 -2.53 5.76 6.61
N PHE A 55 -3.37 6.73 7.00
CA PHE A 55 -3.28 8.11 6.55
C PHE A 55 -3.16 9.06 7.74
N LEU A 56 -2.27 10.07 7.61
CA LEU A 56 -1.78 10.85 8.76
C LEU A 56 -2.66 12.07 9.10
N TRP A 57 -3.98 11.89 9.18
CA TRP A 57 -4.96 12.84 9.71
C TRP A 57 -6.21 12.12 10.25
N GLN A 58 -6.13 10.81 10.45
CA GLN A 58 -7.18 10.02 11.07
C GLN A 58 -7.15 10.20 12.59
N LYS A 59 -8.31 10.19 13.24
CA LYS A 59 -8.38 10.09 14.71
C LYS A 59 -7.74 8.78 15.16
N LEU A 60 -7.03 8.79 16.28
CA LEU A 60 -6.26 7.62 16.73
C LEU A 60 -7.17 6.52 17.28
N SER A 61 -7.98 6.83 18.29
CA SER A 61 -8.83 5.85 18.96
C SER A 61 -10.16 6.47 19.42
N PRO A 62 -11.19 5.66 19.70
CA PRO A 62 -12.45 6.16 20.24
C PRO A 62 -12.31 6.78 21.64
N GLU A 63 -11.36 6.29 22.44
CA GLU A 63 -11.10 6.76 23.81
C GLU A 63 -10.40 8.14 23.81
N HIS A 64 -9.67 8.45 22.74
CA HIS A 64 -8.92 9.70 22.57
C HIS A 64 -9.23 10.34 21.21
N PRO A 65 -10.48 10.79 20.98
CA PRO A 65 -10.92 11.32 19.69
C PRO A 65 -10.26 12.67 19.31
N GLU A 66 -9.62 13.35 20.26
CA GLU A 66 -8.82 14.56 20.06
C GLU A 66 -7.42 14.27 19.52
N VAL A 67 -6.92 13.02 19.67
CA VAL A 67 -5.59 12.64 19.20
C VAL A 67 -5.66 12.25 17.72
N ILE A 68 -4.86 12.93 16.93
CA ILE A 68 -4.75 12.66 15.47
C ILE A 68 -3.49 11.84 15.21
N LEU A 69 -3.64 10.76 14.47
CA LEU A 69 -2.53 9.96 13.96
C LEU A 69 -1.69 10.80 13.00
N ASN A 70 -0.51 11.19 13.44
CA ASN A 70 0.47 11.91 12.61
C ASN A 70 1.87 11.82 13.23
N GLN A 71 2.85 12.49 12.61
CA GLN A 71 4.26 12.50 13.03
C GLN A 71 4.51 13.17 14.41
N ASN A 72 3.51 13.80 14.99
CA ASN A 72 3.60 14.46 16.31
C ASN A 72 2.97 13.62 17.44
N LEU A 73 2.63 12.36 17.20
CA LEU A 73 2.13 11.47 18.25
C LEU A 73 3.10 11.41 19.43
N SER A 74 2.56 11.46 20.64
CA SER A 74 3.33 11.19 21.85
C SER A 74 3.87 9.75 21.86
N ASP A 75 4.96 9.50 22.59
CA ASP A 75 5.51 8.15 22.70
C ASP A 75 4.52 7.19 23.38
N GLU A 76 3.64 7.69 24.26
CA GLU A 76 2.54 6.93 24.85
C GLU A 76 1.52 6.49 23.79
N SER A 77 1.01 7.44 22.99
CA SER A 77 0.07 7.15 21.91
C SER A 77 0.67 6.20 20.85
N LEU A 78 1.95 6.37 20.54
CA LEU A 78 2.67 5.48 19.63
C LEU A 78 2.79 4.06 20.21
N THR A 79 3.04 3.94 21.52
CA THR A 79 3.09 2.64 22.22
C THR A 79 1.73 1.97 22.21
N ALA A 80 0.65 2.72 22.47
CA ALA A 80 -0.72 2.21 22.40
C ALA A 80 -1.07 1.71 20.97
N LEU A 81 -0.69 2.46 19.92
CA LEU A 81 -0.89 2.04 18.54
C LEU A 81 -0.14 0.74 18.21
N LYS A 82 1.11 0.62 18.65
CA LYS A 82 1.90 -0.62 18.46
C LYS A 82 1.27 -1.81 19.19
N ALA A 83 0.80 -1.61 20.42
CA ALA A 83 0.12 -2.65 21.19
C ALA A 83 -1.18 -3.10 20.49
N LYS A 84 -1.97 -2.16 19.95
CA LYS A 84 -3.18 -2.46 19.17
C LYS A 84 -2.87 -3.28 17.92
N LEU A 85 -1.86 -2.89 17.14
CA LEU A 85 -1.39 -3.63 15.97
C LEU A 85 -0.95 -5.05 16.34
N GLN A 86 -0.14 -5.19 17.39
CA GLN A 86 0.33 -6.49 17.85
C GLN A 86 -0.83 -7.41 18.30
N ALA A 87 -1.78 -6.88 19.07
CA ALA A 87 -2.94 -7.64 19.53
C ALA A 87 -3.87 -8.06 18.39
N SER A 88 -3.94 -7.29 17.32
CA SER A 88 -4.72 -7.62 16.13
C SER A 88 -4.04 -8.62 15.20
N GLY A 89 -2.72 -8.73 15.24
CA GLY A 89 -1.93 -9.47 14.26
C GLY A 89 -1.77 -8.76 12.91
N ILE A 90 -2.17 -7.49 12.81
CA ILE A 90 -2.04 -6.65 11.61
C ILE A 90 -0.70 -5.91 11.67
N ARG A 91 0.02 -5.85 10.57
CA ARG A 91 1.26 -5.04 10.45
C ARG A 91 0.96 -3.73 9.72
N ALA A 92 1.32 -2.61 10.33
CA ALA A 92 1.38 -1.35 9.60
C ALA A 92 2.60 -1.36 8.68
N VAL A 93 2.41 -1.09 7.41
CA VAL A 93 3.50 -1.14 6.41
C VAL A 93 3.84 0.21 5.82
N ASN A 94 2.84 1.05 5.60
CA ASN A 94 3.01 2.40 5.07
C ASN A 94 2.11 3.40 5.81
N ALA A 95 2.41 4.68 5.65
CA ALA A 95 1.51 5.76 6.02
C ALA A 95 1.47 6.81 4.91
N TYR A 96 0.25 7.18 4.50
CA TYR A 96 0.02 8.25 3.55
C TYR A 96 0.13 9.60 4.29
N PHE A 97 1.01 10.49 3.81
CA PHE A 97 1.16 11.85 4.30
C PHE A 97 0.50 12.87 3.36
N GLY A 98 -0.18 13.88 3.90
CA GLY A 98 -0.76 14.95 3.09
C GLY A 98 0.27 16.04 2.73
N ASP A 99 1.25 16.28 3.60
CA ASP A 99 2.31 17.27 3.43
C ASP A 99 3.64 16.71 3.96
N ILE A 100 4.70 16.83 3.16
CA ILE A 100 6.06 16.41 3.55
C ILE A 100 6.70 17.38 4.55
N GLY A 101 6.07 18.51 4.82
CA GLY A 101 6.58 19.59 5.67
C GLY A 101 7.37 20.64 4.87
N LYS A 102 7.46 21.85 5.46
CA LYS A 102 8.12 22.99 4.82
C LYS A 102 9.62 23.01 5.06
N THR A 103 10.08 22.49 6.19
CA THR A 103 11.49 22.48 6.61
C THR A 103 12.08 21.08 6.56
N GLU A 104 13.40 20.98 6.62
CA GLU A 104 14.08 19.70 6.78
C GLU A 104 13.69 19.02 8.10
N GLU A 105 13.50 19.79 9.17
CA GLU A 105 13.08 19.28 10.46
C GLU A 105 11.69 18.64 10.41
N ASP A 106 10.73 19.26 9.71
CA ASP A 106 9.39 18.68 9.54
C ASP A 106 9.45 17.37 8.78
N THR A 107 10.21 17.34 7.68
CA THR A 107 10.42 16.11 6.90
C THR A 107 11.08 15.03 7.76
N ARG A 108 12.09 15.38 8.55
CA ARG A 108 12.77 14.47 9.47
C ARG A 108 11.84 13.89 10.54
N LYS A 109 10.93 14.70 11.10
CA LYS A 109 9.90 14.22 12.05
C LYS A 109 9.03 13.14 11.43
N LEU A 110 8.62 13.33 10.18
CA LEU A 110 7.81 12.33 9.46
C LEU A 110 8.55 11.00 9.28
N PHE A 111 9.82 11.04 8.86
CA PHE A 111 10.64 9.83 8.72
C PHE A 111 10.97 9.18 10.08
N THR A 112 11.18 9.99 11.12
CA THR A 112 11.37 9.49 12.49
C THR A 112 10.13 8.75 12.99
N PHE A 113 8.93 9.30 12.75
CA PHE A 113 7.67 8.63 13.06
C PHE A 113 7.56 7.29 12.32
N ALA A 114 7.81 7.28 11.01
CA ALA A 114 7.78 6.06 10.22
C ALA A 114 8.73 4.98 10.77
N LYS A 115 9.96 5.37 11.12
CA LYS A 115 10.95 4.47 11.72
C LYS A 115 10.51 3.97 13.10
N LYS A 116 10.01 4.85 13.96
CA LYS A 116 9.49 4.48 15.28
C LYS A 116 8.32 3.50 15.20
N LEU A 117 7.41 3.67 14.24
CA LEU A 117 6.28 2.76 14.03
C LEU A 117 6.67 1.46 13.33
N GLY A 118 7.85 1.41 12.71
CA GLY A 118 8.35 0.24 11.97
C GLY A 118 7.75 0.15 10.56
N LEU A 119 7.39 1.28 9.96
CA LEU A 119 6.88 1.32 8.60
C LEU A 119 7.98 1.00 7.58
N ARG A 120 7.60 0.38 6.48
CA ARG A 120 8.45 0.15 5.30
C ARG A 120 8.57 1.39 4.44
N GLY A 121 7.48 2.15 4.32
CA GLY A 121 7.41 3.31 3.45
C GLY A 121 6.49 4.42 3.92
N LEU A 122 6.68 5.57 3.29
CA LEU A 122 5.82 6.73 3.36
C LEU A 122 5.20 6.96 1.99
N THR A 123 3.88 7.04 1.92
CA THR A 123 3.11 7.24 0.69
C THR A 123 2.66 8.70 0.58
N GLY A 124 2.77 9.30 -0.59
CA GLY A 124 2.32 10.67 -0.83
C GLY A 124 2.93 11.32 -2.05
N GLU A 125 2.68 12.61 -2.24
CA GLU A 125 3.12 13.39 -3.39
C GLU A 125 4.02 14.55 -2.96
N PRO A 126 5.29 14.32 -2.59
CA PRO A 126 6.18 15.43 -2.30
C PRO A 126 6.43 16.26 -3.57
N PRO A 127 6.50 17.59 -3.48
CA PRO A 127 6.83 18.42 -4.63
C PRO A 127 8.26 18.15 -5.11
N ALA A 128 8.48 18.30 -6.42
CA ALA A 128 9.75 17.90 -7.07
C ALA A 128 10.99 18.61 -6.49
N ASP A 129 10.86 19.85 -6.03
CA ASP A 129 11.93 20.61 -5.39
C ASP A 129 12.35 20.06 -4.01
N ARG A 130 11.58 19.12 -3.45
CA ARG A 130 11.90 18.45 -2.19
C ARG A 130 12.57 17.08 -2.39
N PHE A 131 12.69 16.59 -3.62
CA PHE A 131 13.17 15.23 -3.88
C PHE A 131 14.59 14.97 -3.35
N ASP A 132 15.51 15.96 -3.44
CA ASP A 132 16.88 15.79 -2.91
C ASP A 132 16.88 15.63 -1.39
N LEU A 133 16.03 16.39 -0.69
CA LEU A 133 15.86 16.24 0.74
C LEU A 133 15.22 14.89 1.09
N VAL A 134 14.16 14.51 0.38
CA VAL A 134 13.46 13.23 0.61
C VAL A 134 14.42 12.07 0.36
N GLU A 135 15.26 12.11 -0.68
CA GLU A 135 16.25 11.08 -0.95
C GLU A 135 17.29 10.95 0.18
N ARG A 136 17.74 12.06 0.76
CA ARG A 136 18.62 12.01 1.94
C ARG A 136 17.92 11.31 3.11
N MET A 137 16.64 11.63 3.38
CA MET A 137 15.87 10.98 4.44
C MET A 137 15.64 9.48 4.15
N VAL A 138 15.29 9.11 2.92
CA VAL A 138 15.17 7.72 2.47
C VAL A 138 16.44 6.92 2.78
N LYS A 139 17.60 7.48 2.46
CA LYS A 139 18.91 6.84 2.73
C LYS A 139 19.24 6.75 4.22
N GLU A 140 18.99 7.82 4.97
CA GLU A 140 19.31 7.91 6.40
C GLU A 140 18.44 6.98 7.24
N PHE A 141 17.13 6.97 7.00
CA PHE A 141 16.17 6.23 7.80
C PHE A 141 15.93 4.79 7.30
N ASP A 142 16.37 4.48 6.08
CA ASP A 142 16.02 3.23 5.39
C ASP A 142 14.50 3.02 5.30
N ILE A 143 13.80 4.05 4.85
CA ILE A 143 12.35 4.10 4.64
C ILE A 143 12.09 4.43 3.18
N GLN A 144 11.19 3.70 2.51
CA GLN A 144 10.84 3.96 1.12
C GLN A 144 10.01 5.24 0.98
N LEU A 145 10.21 5.97 -0.11
CA LEU A 145 9.19 6.89 -0.64
C LEU A 145 8.33 6.11 -1.64
N CYS A 146 7.04 6.10 -1.42
CA CYS A 146 6.03 5.51 -2.30
C CYS A 146 5.24 6.66 -2.93
N PHE A 147 5.74 7.21 -4.06
CA PHE A 147 5.08 8.34 -4.73
C PHE A 147 3.72 7.89 -5.27
N HIS A 148 2.65 8.55 -4.81
CA HIS A 148 1.29 8.20 -5.16
C HIS A 148 0.82 8.97 -6.40
N ASN A 149 0.22 8.28 -7.37
CA ASN A 149 -0.38 8.93 -8.52
C ASN A 149 -1.86 9.22 -8.26
N HIS A 150 -2.33 10.42 -8.62
CA HIS A 150 -3.75 10.75 -8.72
C HIS A 150 -4.20 10.80 -10.18
N ALA A 151 -5.53 10.90 -10.38
CA ALA A 151 -6.09 10.98 -11.71
C ALA A 151 -5.73 12.30 -12.41
N LYS A 152 -5.63 12.25 -13.75
CA LYS A 152 -5.54 13.43 -14.59
C LYS A 152 -6.76 14.31 -14.35
N ASN A 153 -6.51 15.52 -13.82
CA ASN A 153 -7.57 16.46 -13.49
C ASN A 153 -7.78 17.43 -14.66
N PRO A 154 -8.97 17.48 -15.30
CA PRO A 154 -9.23 18.38 -16.42
C PRO A 154 -9.16 19.87 -16.02
N ASP A 155 -9.44 20.19 -14.73
CA ASP A 155 -9.40 21.56 -14.21
C ASP A 155 -7.99 22.01 -13.79
N LYS A 156 -7.01 21.09 -13.82
CA LYS A 156 -5.62 21.35 -13.44
C LYS A 156 -4.66 20.81 -14.50
N PRO A 157 -4.62 21.40 -15.71
CA PRO A 157 -3.83 20.88 -16.83
C PRO A 157 -2.31 20.84 -16.54
N GLN A 158 -1.81 21.64 -15.60
CA GLN A 158 -0.40 21.60 -15.15
C GLN A 158 -0.06 20.44 -14.23
N TYR A 159 -1.06 19.77 -13.65
CA TYR A 159 -0.87 18.61 -12.77
C TYR A 159 -0.47 17.38 -13.59
N ARG A 160 0.71 16.82 -13.30
CA ARG A 160 1.30 15.72 -14.09
C ARG A 160 1.55 14.43 -13.29
N ASN A 161 1.18 14.36 -12.01
CA ASN A 161 1.44 13.17 -11.20
C ASN A 161 0.57 11.95 -11.59
N TRP A 162 -0.14 12.02 -12.70
CA TRP A 162 -0.80 10.90 -13.37
C TRP A 162 0.04 10.27 -14.50
N ASP A 163 1.05 10.96 -15.01
CA ASP A 163 1.84 10.61 -16.19
C ASP A 163 3.05 9.74 -15.78
N PRO A 164 3.08 8.42 -16.10
CA PRO A 164 4.15 7.53 -15.66
C PRO A 164 5.50 7.89 -16.27
N VAL A 165 5.53 8.46 -17.47
CA VAL A 165 6.78 8.88 -18.12
C VAL A 165 7.38 10.07 -17.40
N TYR A 166 6.55 11.05 -17.06
CA TYR A 166 6.98 12.19 -16.25
C TYR A 166 7.49 11.75 -14.87
N LEU A 167 6.76 10.86 -14.20
CA LEU A 167 7.12 10.35 -12.88
C LEU A 167 8.43 9.54 -12.92
N MET A 168 8.62 8.70 -13.94
CA MET A 168 9.89 7.98 -14.13
C MET A 168 11.06 8.92 -14.34
N GLY A 169 10.86 10.03 -15.06
CA GLY A 169 11.89 11.09 -15.22
C GLY A 169 12.28 11.72 -13.87
N LEU A 170 11.33 11.92 -12.96
CA LEU A 170 11.63 12.41 -11.59
C LEU A 170 12.45 11.40 -10.76
N MET A 171 12.33 10.11 -11.04
CA MET A 171 13.03 9.04 -10.33
C MET A 171 14.35 8.63 -10.98
N GLU A 172 14.71 9.21 -12.14
CA GLU A 172 15.95 8.88 -12.83
C GLU A 172 17.18 9.21 -11.98
N GLY A 173 18.11 8.26 -11.85
CA GLY A 173 19.34 8.40 -11.06
C GLY A 173 19.15 8.42 -9.54
N ARG A 174 17.92 8.37 -9.01
CA ARG A 174 17.63 8.40 -7.57
C ARG A 174 17.72 7.03 -6.94
N ASP A 175 17.84 7.01 -5.62
CA ASP A 175 17.86 5.79 -4.80
C ASP A 175 16.69 4.87 -5.17
N PRO A 176 16.90 3.55 -5.33
CA PRO A 176 15.86 2.60 -5.72
C PRO A 176 14.69 2.50 -4.73
N ARG A 177 14.85 2.94 -3.48
CA ARG A 177 13.78 3.02 -2.49
C ARG A 177 12.81 4.18 -2.73
N MET A 178 13.15 5.12 -3.62
CA MET A 178 12.21 6.11 -4.15
C MET A 178 11.47 5.49 -5.34
N GLY A 179 10.25 5.06 -5.09
CA GLY A 179 9.41 4.38 -6.08
C GLY A 179 7.96 4.85 -5.99
N PHE A 180 7.04 4.02 -6.45
CA PHE A 180 5.64 4.39 -6.61
C PHE A 180 4.72 3.57 -5.72
N SER A 181 3.70 4.23 -5.18
CA SER A 181 2.45 3.63 -4.75
C SER A 181 1.47 3.76 -5.92
N VAL A 182 1.32 2.70 -6.71
CA VAL A 182 0.54 2.74 -7.95
C VAL A 182 -0.95 2.60 -7.63
N ASP A 183 -1.73 3.66 -7.86
CA ASP A 183 -3.19 3.63 -7.74
C ASP A 183 -3.85 3.32 -9.08
N THR A 184 -4.41 2.12 -9.20
CA THR A 184 -5.02 1.66 -10.45
C THR A 184 -6.32 2.36 -10.79
N GLY A 185 -7.10 2.78 -9.79
CA GLY A 185 -8.34 3.53 -10.00
C GLY A 185 -8.08 4.91 -10.61
N HIS A 186 -7.05 5.59 -10.11
CA HIS A 186 -6.64 6.88 -10.67
C HIS A 186 -6.06 6.76 -12.09
N ILE A 187 -5.44 5.64 -12.42
CA ILE A 187 -4.99 5.35 -13.78
C ILE A 187 -6.18 5.17 -14.72
N TYR A 188 -7.18 4.35 -14.36
CA TYR A 188 -8.42 4.22 -15.13
C TYR A 188 -9.15 5.55 -15.29
N ARG A 189 -9.27 6.33 -14.20
CA ARG A 189 -9.88 7.68 -14.22
C ARG A 189 -9.13 8.67 -15.12
N SER A 190 -7.86 8.38 -15.44
CA SER A 190 -7.04 9.14 -16.41
C SER A 190 -7.22 8.64 -17.85
N GLY A 191 -8.04 7.63 -18.08
CA GLY A 191 -8.22 7.00 -19.41
C GLY A 191 -7.05 6.13 -19.85
N MET A 192 -6.25 5.61 -18.90
CA MET A 192 -5.07 4.81 -19.17
C MET A 192 -5.26 3.35 -18.73
N ASP A 193 -4.45 2.45 -19.29
CA ASP A 193 -4.40 1.04 -18.91
C ASP A 193 -3.41 0.83 -17.76
N PRO A 194 -3.85 0.33 -16.57
CA PRO A 194 -2.96 0.05 -15.45
C PRO A 194 -1.87 -0.98 -15.77
N VAL A 195 -2.12 -1.96 -16.61
CA VAL A 195 -1.09 -2.95 -16.99
C VAL A 195 0.03 -2.29 -17.80
N ALA A 196 -0.31 -1.39 -18.72
CA ALA A 196 0.68 -0.60 -19.45
C ALA A 196 1.44 0.35 -18.52
N TYR A 197 0.73 0.96 -17.56
CA TYR A 197 1.33 1.82 -16.53
C TYR A 197 2.36 1.05 -15.70
N LEU A 198 1.99 -0.12 -15.15
CA LEU A 198 2.89 -0.99 -14.36
C LEU A 198 4.15 -1.38 -15.15
N LYS A 199 4.02 -1.63 -16.46
CA LYS A 199 5.17 -1.92 -17.33
C LYS A 199 6.09 -0.72 -17.48
N THR A 200 5.53 0.50 -17.57
CA THR A 200 6.31 1.74 -17.69
C THR A 200 7.11 2.01 -16.40
N VAL A 201 6.52 1.78 -15.22
CA VAL A 201 7.17 2.02 -13.92
C VAL A 201 7.86 0.78 -13.33
N LYS A 202 8.10 -0.25 -14.15
CA LYS A 202 8.75 -1.49 -13.74
C LYS A 202 10.08 -1.24 -13.01
N GLY A 203 10.27 -1.95 -11.88
CA GLY A 203 11.46 -1.84 -11.03
C GLY A 203 11.41 -0.68 -10.02
N ARG A 204 10.31 0.11 -10.02
CA ARG A 204 10.08 1.22 -9.08
C ARG A 204 8.75 1.11 -8.34
N ILE A 205 8.07 -0.05 -8.39
CA ILE A 205 6.79 -0.26 -7.69
C ILE A 205 7.09 -0.67 -6.25
N ASN A 206 6.71 0.15 -5.27
CA ASN A 206 6.88 -0.11 -3.84
C ASN A 206 5.58 -0.60 -3.19
N SER A 207 4.43 -0.09 -3.63
CA SER A 207 3.10 -0.50 -3.18
C SER A 207 2.06 -0.27 -4.27
N VAL A 208 0.87 -0.82 -4.06
CA VAL A 208 -0.26 -0.67 -4.99
C VAL A 208 -1.52 -0.37 -4.19
N HIS A 209 -2.25 0.69 -4.57
CA HIS A 209 -3.67 0.84 -4.26
C HIS A 209 -4.47 0.22 -5.39
N LEU A 210 -5.04 -0.95 -5.11
CA LEU A 210 -5.81 -1.67 -6.11
C LEU A 210 -7.27 -1.23 -6.04
N LYS A 211 -7.79 -0.71 -7.15
CA LYS A 211 -9.16 -0.22 -7.29
C LYS A 211 -9.76 -0.73 -8.58
N ASP A 212 -11.04 -1.09 -8.54
CA ASP A 212 -11.89 -1.23 -9.72
C ASP A 212 -12.83 -0.04 -9.78
N VAL A 213 -13.12 0.45 -10.96
CA VAL A 213 -13.93 1.66 -11.18
C VAL A 213 -15.05 1.40 -12.17
N LYS A 214 -16.17 2.10 -12.01
CA LYS A 214 -17.35 1.94 -12.88
C LYS A 214 -17.06 2.25 -14.35
N GLU A 215 -16.29 3.29 -14.61
CA GLU A 215 -15.99 3.79 -15.95
C GLU A 215 -14.58 4.36 -16.02
N ALA A 216 -13.94 4.30 -17.18
CA ALA A 216 -12.60 4.89 -17.40
C ALA A 216 -12.69 6.39 -17.65
N LYS A 217 -13.17 7.14 -16.65
CA LYS A 217 -13.27 8.61 -16.72
C LYS A 217 -13.04 9.26 -15.34
N TYR A 218 -12.61 10.52 -15.35
CA TYR A 218 -12.44 11.33 -14.14
C TYR A 218 -13.70 11.35 -13.27
N GLY A 219 -13.54 11.17 -11.95
CA GLY A 219 -14.64 11.16 -10.99
C GLY A 219 -15.49 9.87 -10.96
N SER A 220 -15.12 8.83 -11.73
CA SER A 220 -15.81 7.53 -11.68
C SER A 220 -15.73 6.90 -10.28
N PRO A 221 -16.84 6.37 -9.73
CA PRO A 221 -16.84 5.73 -8.42
C PRO A 221 -16.12 4.38 -8.44
N ASP A 222 -15.57 3.98 -7.28
CA ASP A 222 -15.03 2.65 -7.05
C ASP A 222 -16.15 1.62 -6.96
N LEU A 223 -15.82 0.39 -7.38
CA LEU A 223 -16.68 -0.78 -7.28
C LEU A 223 -15.89 -1.96 -6.71
N PRO A 224 -16.56 -2.94 -6.08
CA PRO A 224 -15.93 -4.22 -5.77
C PRO A 224 -15.31 -4.87 -7.01
N TYR A 225 -14.19 -5.57 -6.84
CA TYR A 225 -13.44 -6.15 -7.96
C TYR A 225 -14.30 -7.05 -8.83
N GLY A 226 -14.19 -6.85 -10.16
CA GLY A 226 -14.96 -7.58 -11.17
C GLY A 226 -16.32 -6.97 -11.49
N GLN A 227 -16.71 -5.89 -10.83
CA GLN A 227 -17.97 -5.19 -11.11
C GLN A 227 -17.77 -3.91 -11.93
N GLY A 228 -16.52 -3.48 -12.10
CA GLY A 228 -16.13 -2.31 -12.87
C GLY A 228 -15.49 -2.66 -14.21
N VAL A 229 -14.83 -1.65 -14.79
CA VAL A 229 -14.10 -1.79 -16.06
C VAL A 229 -12.67 -2.26 -15.86
N GLY A 230 -12.22 -2.40 -14.59
CA GLY A 230 -10.88 -2.82 -14.25
C GLY A 230 -10.64 -4.29 -14.56
N ASN A 231 -9.54 -4.59 -15.25
CA ASN A 231 -9.08 -5.97 -15.43
C ASN A 231 -8.15 -6.35 -14.27
N ILE A 232 -8.73 -6.46 -13.06
CA ILE A 232 -8.00 -6.74 -11.82
C ILE A 232 -7.13 -8.01 -11.91
N PRO A 233 -7.60 -9.13 -12.50
CA PRO A 233 -6.74 -10.30 -12.70
C PRO A 233 -5.48 -10.00 -13.51
N ALA A 234 -5.57 -9.20 -14.57
CA ALA A 234 -4.42 -8.86 -15.41
C ALA A 234 -3.42 -7.96 -14.66
N VAL A 235 -3.90 -7.05 -13.81
CA VAL A 235 -3.06 -6.21 -12.94
C VAL A 235 -2.26 -7.10 -11.98
N LEU A 236 -2.92 -8.01 -11.27
CA LEU A 236 -2.27 -8.94 -10.34
C LEU A 236 -1.29 -9.88 -11.06
N ALA A 237 -1.65 -10.37 -12.24
CA ALA A 237 -0.77 -11.21 -13.07
C ALA A 237 0.49 -10.44 -13.50
N GLU A 238 0.37 -9.16 -13.87
CA GLU A 238 1.54 -8.34 -14.23
C GLU A 238 2.45 -8.07 -13.02
N LEU A 239 1.88 -7.80 -11.83
CA LEU A 239 2.66 -7.66 -10.60
C LEU A 239 3.45 -8.94 -10.28
N LYS A 240 2.81 -10.12 -10.37
CA LYS A 240 3.49 -11.41 -10.21
C LYS A 240 4.61 -11.60 -11.23
N LYS A 241 4.34 -11.32 -12.51
CA LYS A 241 5.32 -11.43 -13.59
C LYS A 241 6.54 -10.54 -13.37
N GLN A 242 6.35 -9.38 -12.70
CA GLN A 242 7.44 -8.49 -12.34
C GLN A 242 8.17 -8.93 -11.06
N GLY A 243 7.70 -9.96 -10.35
CA GLY A 243 8.26 -10.42 -9.08
C GLY A 243 8.01 -9.41 -7.93
N PHE A 244 6.90 -8.67 -8.00
CA PHE A 244 6.53 -7.68 -6.97
C PHE A 244 6.30 -8.36 -5.61
N LYS A 245 6.91 -7.80 -4.55
CA LYS A 245 6.86 -8.33 -3.17
C LYS A 245 6.37 -7.30 -2.14
N GLY A 246 5.88 -6.15 -2.60
CA GLY A 246 5.30 -5.13 -1.74
C GLY A 246 3.89 -5.52 -1.26
N HIS A 247 3.11 -4.56 -0.81
CA HIS A 247 1.71 -4.79 -0.50
C HIS A 247 0.78 -4.29 -1.61
N VAL A 248 -0.33 -4.99 -1.76
CA VAL A 248 -1.46 -4.59 -2.58
C VAL A 248 -2.59 -4.25 -1.63
N GLY A 249 -2.87 -2.96 -1.47
CA GLY A 249 -3.90 -2.44 -0.59
C GLY A 249 -5.21 -2.21 -1.32
N VAL A 250 -6.30 -2.72 -0.77
CA VAL A 250 -7.65 -2.34 -1.18
C VAL A 250 -7.92 -0.91 -0.71
N GLU A 251 -8.37 -0.04 -1.61
CA GLU A 251 -8.80 1.30 -1.26
C GLU A 251 -10.12 1.67 -1.95
N PHE A 252 -11.03 2.25 -1.17
CA PHE A 252 -12.28 2.84 -1.64
C PHE A 252 -12.31 4.34 -1.31
N ASP A 253 -12.48 5.18 -2.33
CA ASP A 253 -12.66 6.64 -2.15
C ASP A 253 -14.10 6.99 -1.78
N ALA A 254 -15.06 6.15 -2.15
CA ALA A 254 -16.47 6.37 -1.83
C ALA A 254 -16.80 5.89 -0.41
N VAL A 255 -17.66 6.66 0.28
CA VAL A 255 -18.28 6.20 1.53
C VAL A 255 -19.50 5.36 1.19
N SER A 256 -19.53 4.14 1.70
CA SER A 256 -20.65 3.20 1.49
C SER A 256 -21.00 2.52 2.81
N PRO A 257 -22.29 2.30 3.13
CA PRO A 257 -22.68 1.48 4.26
C PRO A 257 -22.25 0.00 4.12
N GLN A 258 -21.92 -0.45 2.89
CA GLN A 258 -21.40 -1.79 2.60
C GLN A 258 -19.88 -1.86 2.53
N VAL A 259 -19.14 -0.78 2.83
CA VAL A 259 -17.68 -0.72 2.64
C VAL A 259 -16.94 -1.88 3.31
N ASP A 260 -17.37 -2.34 4.47
CA ASP A 260 -16.75 -3.47 5.17
C ASP A 260 -16.87 -4.78 4.36
N GLN A 261 -18.01 -5.02 3.73
CA GLN A 261 -18.27 -6.20 2.88
C GLN A 261 -17.50 -6.09 1.57
N ASP A 262 -17.52 -4.91 0.95
CA ASP A 262 -16.84 -4.62 -0.31
C ASP A 262 -15.32 -4.80 -0.15
N VAL A 263 -14.74 -4.22 0.90
CA VAL A 263 -13.31 -4.37 1.22
C VAL A 263 -12.96 -5.83 1.50
N LYS A 264 -13.79 -6.55 2.28
CA LYS A 264 -13.56 -7.97 2.54
C LYS A 264 -13.55 -8.79 1.25
N GLN A 265 -14.52 -8.62 0.37
CA GLN A 265 -14.57 -9.28 -0.93
C GLN A 265 -13.30 -9.03 -1.75
N CYS A 266 -12.81 -7.80 -1.75
CA CYS A 266 -11.60 -7.41 -2.47
C CYS A 266 -10.32 -8.00 -1.85
N VAL A 267 -10.22 -8.05 -0.52
CA VAL A 267 -9.09 -8.71 0.18
C VAL A 267 -9.07 -10.20 -0.09
N ASP A 268 -10.23 -10.87 -0.02
CA ASP A 268 -10.36 -12.28 -0.35
C ASP A 268 -9.94 -12.54 -1.81
N PHE A 269 -10.32 -11.65 -2.74
CA PHE A 269 -9.93 -11.75 -4.15
C PHE A 269 -8.40 -11.65 -4.31
N ILE A 270 -7.72 -10.68 -3.68
CA ILE A 270 -6.26 -10.56 -3.72
C ILE A 270 -5.63 -11.84 -3.17
N SER A 271 -6.11 -12.33 -2.04
CA SER A 271 -5.58 -13.53 -1.36
C SER A 271 -5.68 -14.79 -2.20
N MET A 272 -6.74 -14.93 -3.00
CA MET A 272 -6.89 -16.04 -3.96
C MET A 272 -5.97 -15.93 -5.18
N HIS A 273 -5.43 -14.75 -5.44
CA HIS A 273 -4.60 -14.46 -6.61
C HIS A 273 -3.13 -14.18 -6.29
N LYS A 274 -2.67 -14.50 -5.07
CA LYS A 274 -1.25 -14.40 -4.67
C LYS A 274 -0.35 -15.38 -5.41
#